data_2fa7ad896d99e3a3c570c2ffba57f99b
#
_entry.id   2fa7ad896d99e3a3c570c2ffba57f99b
#
_cell.length_a   1.000
_cell.length_b   1.000
_cell.length_c   1.000
_cell.angle_alpha   90.00
_cell.angle_beta   90.00
_cell.angle_gamma   90.00
#
_symmetry.space_group_name_H-M   'P 1'
#
loop_
_entity.id
_entity.type
_entity.pdbx_description
1 polymer ?
#
loop_
_entity_poly.entity_id
_entity_poly.type
_entity_poly.pdbx_seq_one_letter_code
_entity_poly.pdbx_strand_id
1 'polypeptide(L)'
;MKKLSYLCLMLLSMYCMTSCTEEKGSTNLPRISFKEYLNHTDKISIGTDEIKQIEYVPLELTDDDASLIGTIVDIAMSDKFFFVQTFEEFKLFQFSRDGKYIRTITQQGDGPGRLQTPGFSIWTDEKEQKLYVSEAESISVFTFDGKFEKKINRNGRWVNYAGGDGLDWVAETYRENFPFDIPPYFGIGTFRYQDPATIDTLSMKKDYGDPSVAPLQNTNFFMGCFIQCKEGYRYGVSCNDTLFTMTKEGIEPFLIMDRGASSAEKKLYFETHMESHPELIYIRHACETPKHLYFRFFNNGNWYLLSYEKSTGKVLCQKTDISLEENQDYDMWMTYPGIENEVNGGLPMWFKNWNPQTNIAIQPTSGATIAWMKEEGMIKNLPDCLKDYPEDGNPVVTVYHFK
;
A
#
# COMPACT_ATOMS: atom_id res chain seq x y z
N MET A 1 -4.82 -60.90 -37.65
CA MET A 1 -4.11 -59.61 -37.48
C MET A 1 -5.03 -58.39 -37.26
N LYS A 2 -6.27 -58.34 -37.75
CA LYS A 2 -7.17 -57.18 -37.53
C LYS A 2 -7.76 -57.04 -36.09
N LYS A 3 -7.84 -58.08 -35.30
CA LYS A 3 -8.37 -58.03 -33.92
C LYS A 3 -7.36 -57.54 -32.88
N LEU A 4 -6.07 -57.60 -33.18
CA LEU A 4 -5.02 -57.15 -32.27
C LEU A 4 -4.84 -55.62 -32.35
N SER A 5 -5.16 -55.02 -33.50
CA SER A 5 -5.08 -53.58 -33.74
C SER A 5 -6.14 -52.79 -32.97
N TYR A 6 -7.34 -53.33 -32.77
CA TYR A 6 -8.42 -52.67 -32.03
C TYR A 6 -8.19 -52.70 -30.51
N LEU A 7 -7.53 -53.73 -30.00
CA LEU A 7 -7.20 -53.81 -28.58
C LEU A 7 -6.12 -52.79 -28.17
N CYS A 8 -5.13 -52.57 -29.03
CA CYS A 8 -4.13 -51.51 -28.82
C CYS A 8 -4.70 -50.08 -28.92
N LEU A 9 -5.68 -49.85 -29.83
CA LEU A 9 -6.36 -48.55 -29.91
C LEU A 9 -7.26 -48.28 -28.68
N MET A 10 -7.94 -49.29 -28.14
CA MET A 10 -8.74 -49.11 -26.92
C MET A 10 -7.87 -48.93 -25.67
N LEU A 11 -6.71 -49.57 -25.58
CA LEU A 11 -5.78 -49.33 -24.47
C LEU A 11 -5.09 -47.96 -24.56
N LEU A 12 -4.83 -47.41 -25.76
CA LEU A 12 -4.32 -46.07 -25.93
C LEU A 12 -5.38 -44.99 -25.61
N SER A 13 -6.68 -45.28 -25.91
CA SER A 13 -7.75 -44.32 -25.55
C SER A 13 -8.08 -44.31 -24.06
N MET A 14 -7.82 -45.41 -23.32
CA MET A 14 -7.95 -45.45 -21.86
C MET A 14 -6.77 -44.74 -21.15
N TYR A 15 -5.59 -44.68 -21.75
CA TYR A 15 -4.45 -43.98 -21.19
C TYR A 15 -4.53 -42.45 -21.33
N CYS A 16 -5.33 -41.94 -22.30
CA CYS A 16 -5.56 -40.51 -22.49
C CYS A 16 -6.67 -39.92 -21.60
N MET A 17 -7.42 -40.77 -20.85
CA MET A 17 -8.47 -40.29 -19.94
C MET A 17 -8.06 -40.24 -18.46
N THR A 18 -6.82 -40.59 -18.14
CA THR A 18 -6.28 -40.48 -16.76
C THR A 18 -5.28 -39.35 -16.59
N SER A 19 -5.26 -38.40 -17.53
CA SER A 19 -4.72 -37.10 -17.26
C SER A 19 -5.79 -36.28 -16.51
N CYS A 20 -6.26 -36.80 -15.38
CA CYS A 20 -6.72 -35.96 -14.32
C CYS A 20 -5.49 -35.10 -13.95
N THR A 21 -5.48 -33.84 -14.35
CA THR A 21 -4.78 -32.83 -13.63
C THR A 21 -5.08 -33.08 -12.15
N GLU A 22 -4.10 -33.56 -11.41
CA GLU A 22 -4.09 -33.38 -9.98
C GLU A 22 -4.32 -31.87 -9.79
N GLU A 23 -5.53 -31.48 -9.41
CA GLU A 23 -5.74 -30.26 -8.69
C GLU A 23 -4.74 -30.35 -7.53
N LYS A 24 -3.66 -29.60 -7.64
CA LYS A 24 -2.76 -29.33 -6.52
C LYS A 24 -3.68 -28.98 -5.38
N GLY A 25 -3.72 -29.83 -4.37
CA GLY A 25 -4.72 -29.89 -3.33
C GLY A 25 -5.19 -28.52 -2.93
N SER A 26 -6.49 -28.35 -2.76
CA SER A 26 -7.08 -27.12 -2.28
C SER A 26 -6.42 -26.81 -0.94
N THR A 27 -5.39 -26.01 -0.97
CA THR A 27 -4.85 -25.41 0.24
C THR A 27 -6.01 -24.62 0.81
N ASN A 28 -6.50 -24.99 1.99
CA ASN A 28 -7.50 -24.24 2.72
C ASN A 28 -6.88 -22.87 3.07
N LEU A 29 -6.95 -21.95 2.12
CA LEU A 29 -6.48 -20.60 2.34
C LEU A 29 -7.30 -19.97 3.45
N PRO A 30 -6.68 -19.26 4.38
CA PRO A 30 -7.40 -18.45 5.34
C PRO A 30 -8.39 -17.52 4.61
N ARG A 31 -9.57 -17.31 5.21
CA ARG A 31 -10.62 -16.47 4.63
C ARG A 31 -11.17 -15.51 5.67
N ILE A 32 -11.39 -14.28 5.27
CA ILE A 32 -12.12 -13.26 6.02
C ILE A 32 -13.39 -12.94 5.24
N SER A 33 -14.56 -13.22 5.81
CA SER A 33 -15.87 -12.84 5.25
C SER A 33 -16.27 -11.46 5.78
N PHE A 34 -15.89 -10.39 5.09
CA PHE A 34 -16.09 -9.00 5.57
C PHE A 34 -17.54 -8.69 5.93
N LYS A 35 -18.52 -9.20 5.18
CA LYS A 35 -19.96 -8.98 5.47
C LYS A 35 -20.37 -9.52 6.84
N GLU A 36 -19.76 -10.57 7.34
CA GLU A 36 -20.08 -11.16 8.65
C GLU A 36 -19.74 -10.23 9.80
N TYR A 37 -18.77 -9.32 9.59
CA TYR A 37 -18.22 -8.44 10.63
C TYR A 37 -18.83 -7.03 10.62
N LEU A 38 -19.72 -6.67 9.68
CA LEU A 38 -20.30 -5.31 9.58
C LEU A 38 -21.08 -4.85 10.82
N ASN A 39 -21.60 -5.78 11.61
CA ASN A 39 -22.35 -5.48 12.83
C ASN A 39 -21.51 -5.64 14.12
N HIS A 40 -20.22 -5.93 13.99
CA HIS A 40 -19.31 -6.05 15.14
C HIS A 40 -18.93 -4.66 15.66
N THR A 41 -18.74 -4.59 16.97
CA THR A 41 -18.32 -3.39 17.68
C THR A 41 -17.09 -3.71 18.54
N ASP A 42 -16.19 -4.51 17.99
CA ASP A 42 -14.98 -4.88 18.69
C ASP A 42 -14.09 -3.64 18.90
N LYS A 43 -13.29 -3.67 19.94
CA LYS A 43 -12.24 -2.70 20.15
C LYS A 43 -10.94 -3.24 19.54
N ILE A 44 -10.33 -2.47 18.65
CA ILE A 44 -9.04 -2.81 18.04
C ILE A 44 -7.97 -1.90 18.62
N SER A 45 -7.03 -2.49 19.32
CA SER A 45 -5.93 -1.79 20.00
C SER A 45 -4.62 -2.54 19.88
N ILE A 46 -3.51 -1.83 20.01
CA ILE A 46 -2.16 -2.38 20.13
C ILE A 46 -1.52 -1.86 21.41
N GLY A 47 -0.94 -2.78 22.16
CA GLY A 47 -0.30 -2.52 23.44
C GLY A 47 1.20 -2.82 23.45
N THR A 48 1.74 -2.80 24.68
CA THR A 48 3.16 -3.05 24.92
C THR A 48 3.60 -4.49 24.67
N ASP A 49 2.68 -5.39 24.36
CA ASP A 49 2.99 -6.77 23.96
C ASP A 49 3.49 -6.87 22.50
N GLU A 50 3.18 -5.86 21.67
CA GLU A 50 3.63 -5.78 20.27
C GLU A 50 4.64 -4.66 20.04
N ILE A 51 4.41 -3.48 20.61
CA ILE A 51 5.27 -2.30 20.42
C ILE A 51 6.18 -2.12 21.64
N LYS A 52 7.46 -1.98 21.35
CA LYS A 52 8.51 -1.74 22.34
C LYS A 52 8.61 -0.24 22.70
N GLN A 53 8.51 0.63 21.68
CA GLN A 53 8.73 2.06 21.81
C GLN A 53 7.97 2.83 20.72
N ILE A 54 7.50 4.02 21.07
CA ILE A 54 6.93 5.00 20.14
C ILE A 54 7.71 6.30 20.31
N GLU A 55 8.17 6.86 19.18
CA GLU A 55 8.82 8.17 19.11
C GLU A 55 7.93 9.11 18.31
N TYR A 56 7.82 10.35 18.76
CA TYR A 56 7.13 11.43 18.05
C TYR A 56 8.17 12.47 17.62
N VAL A 57 8.30 12.66 16.33
CA VAL A 57 9.31 13.54 15.74
C VAL A 57 8.60 14.63 14.93
N PRO A 58 8.39 15.83 15.53
CA PRO A 58 7.91 16.99 14.79
C PRO A 58 8.92 17.38 13.71
N LEU A 59 8.45 17.54 12.47
CA LEU A 59 9.29 18.06 11.39
C LEU A 59 9.38 19.58 11.48
N GLU A 60 10.59 20.12 11.37
CA GLU A 60 10.84 21.54 11.52
C GLU A 60 10.17 22.35 10.42
N LEU A 61 9.43 23.38 10.81
CA LEU A 61 9.01 24.46 9.92
C LEU A 61 9.99 25.62 10.11
N THR A 62 10.69 25.99 9.04
CA THR A 62 11.66 27.10 9.08
C THR A 62 10.95 28.45 8.96
N ASP A 63 11.54 29.51 9.52
CA ASP A 63 10.95 30.86 9.54
C ASP A 63 10.71 31.44 8.14
N ASP A 64 11.42 30.93 7.13
CA ASP A 64 11.30 31.35 5.72
C ASP A 64 10.40 30.43 4.88
N ASP A 65 9.67 29.52 5.53
CA ASP A 65 8.79 28.53 4.92
C ASP A 65 9.51 27.57 3.93
N ALA A 66 10.84 27.54 3.94
CA ALA A 66 11.60 26.68 3.01
C ALA A 66 11.32 25.19 3.23
N SER A 67 10.89 24.82 4.42
CA SER A 67 10.52 23.44 4.81
C SER A 67 9.02 23.21 4.93
N LEU A 68 8.17 24.14 4.50
CA LEU A 68 6.72 23.98 4.59
C LEU A 68 6.25 22.77 3.78
N ILE A 69 5.63 21.82 4.46
CA ILE A 69 5.09 20.60 3.90
C ILE A 69 3.59 20.78 3.65
N GLY A 70 3.17 20.62 2.40
CA GLY A 70 1.77 20.52 2.03
C GLY A 70 1.26 19.08 2.14
N THR A 71 0.42 18.66 1.20
CA THR A 71 -0.15 17.31 1.16
C THR A 71 0.94 16.27 0.94
N ILE A 72 1.14 15.37 1.89
CA ILE A 72 2.12 14.28 1.78
C ILE A 72 1.61 13.23 0.80
N VAL A 73 2.39 12.95 -0.24
CA VAL A 73 2.16 11.81 -1.13
C VAL A 73 2.75 10.55 -0.53
N ASP A 74 4.01 10.62 -0.11
CA ASP A 74 4.72 9.49 0.49
C ASP A 74 5.84 9.94 1.41
N ILE A 75 6.25 9.05 2.31
CA ILE A 75 7.35 9.25 3.24
C ILE A 75 8.21 7.98 3.32
N ALA A 76 9.51 8.15 3.27
CA ALA A 76 10.47 7.09 3.51
C ALA A 76 11.41 7.46 4.66
N MET A 77 11.92 6.45 5.32
CA MET A 77 12.85 6.58 6.43
C MET A 77 14.12 5.80 6.15
N SER A 78 15.24 6.40 6.50
CA SER A 78 16.55 5.77 6.58
C SER A 78 17.07 5.79 8.02
N ASP A 79 18.24 5.23 8.26
CA ASP A 79 18.86 5.28 9.59
C ASP A 79 19.08 6.72 10.08
N LYS A 80 19.31 7.67 9.16
CA LYS A 80 19.69 9.05 9.49
C LYS A 80 18.68 10.10 9.10
N PHE A 81 17.74 9.77 8.19
CA PHE A 81 16.90 10.76 7.55
C PHE A 81 15.44 10.32 7.44
N PHE A 82 14.56 11.33 7.37
CA PHE A 82 13.24 11.22 6.76
C PHE A 82 13.27 11.91 5.41
N PHE A 83 12.61 11.30 4.43
CA PHE A 83 12.37 11.86 3.11
C PHE A 83 10.86 12.00 2.93
N VAL A 84 10.40 13.20 2.60
CA VAL A 84 8.96 13.51 2.49
C VAL A 84 8.68 14.05 1.10
N GLN A 85 7.77 13.40 0.38
CA GLN A 85 7.31 13.88 -0.91
C GLN A 85 5.93 14.50 -0.78
N THR A 86 5.75 15.69 -1.38
CA THR A 86 4.47 16.38 -1.40
C THR A 86 3.82 16.37 -2.77
N PHE A 87 2.51 16.57 -2.79
CA PHE A 87 1.74 16.69 -4.03
C PHE A 87 1.96 18.05 -4.70
N GLU A 88 1.98 19.12 -3.91
CA GLU A 88 2.22 20.46 -4.40
C GLU A 88 3.66 20.62 -4.86
N GLU A 89 3.86 21.12 -6.07
CA GLU A 89 5.17 21.33 -6.67
C GLU A 89 6.09 20.10 -6.69
N PHE A 90 5.56 18.90 -6.35
CA PHE A 90 6.29 17.62 -6.28
C PHE A 90 7.58 17.71 -5.48
N LYS A 91 7.57 18.54 -4.41
CA LYS A 91 8.77 18.73 -3.58
C LYS A 91 9.15 17.43 -2.86
N LEU A 92 10.44 17.19 -2.79
CA LEU A 92 11.04 16.10 -2.03
C LEU A 92 11.97 16.70 -0.99
N PHE A 93 11.54 16.63 0.26
CA PHE A 93 12.28 17.16 1.40
C PHE A 93 13.14 16.11 2.07
N GLN A 94 14.23 16.56 2.69
CA GLN A 94 15.09 15.77 3.57
C GLN A 94 15.15 16.41 4.95
N PHE A 95 14.83 15.59 5.97
CA PHE A 95 14.97 15.94 7.38
C PHE A 95 15.90 14.95 8.06
N SER A 96 16.58 15.39 9.11
CA SER A 96 17.31 14.47 10.01
C SER A 96 16.34 13.64 10.85
N ARG A 97 16.85 12.60 11.52
CA ARG A 97 16.03 11.72 12.37
C ARG A 97 15.43 12.42 13.60
N ASP A 98 15.96 13.55 14.00
CA ASP A 98 15.41 14.44 15.04
C ASP A 98 14.46 15.51 14.49
N GLY A 99 14.09 15.42 13.21
CA GLY A 99 13.11 16.28 12.56
C GLY A 99 13.64 17.59 12.02
N LYS A 100 14.96 17.86 12.07
CA LYS A 100 15.52 19.12 11.57
C LYS A 100 15.57 19.12 10.04
N TYR A 101 15.13 20.25 9.44
CA TYR A 101 15.20 20.42 8.01
C TYR A 101 16.66 20.49 7.53
N ILE A 102 16.94 19.74 6.47
CA ILE A 102 18.27 19.72 5.85
C ILE A 102 18.23 20.42 4.52
N ARG A 103 17.30 20.02 3.64
CA ARG A 103 17.18 20.58 2.29
C ARG A 103 15.93 20.13 1.56
N THR A 104 15.58 20.83 0.49
CA THR A 104 14.74 20.32 -0.59
C THR A 104 15.65 19.67 -1.63
N ILE A 105 15.49 18.34 -1.84
CA ILE A 105 16.29 17.55 -2.80
C ILE A 105 15.90 17.92 -4.23
N THR A 106 14.60 17.94 -4.52
CA THR A 106 14.07 18.28 -5.83
C THR A 106 12.63 18.78 -5.73
N GLN A 107 12.14 19.31 -6.84
CA GLN A 107 10.76 19.77 -7.02
C GLN A 107 10.35 19.64 -8.48
N GLN A 108 9.10 19.97 -8.79
CA GLN A 108 8.57 20.01 -10.15
C GLN A 108 9.43 20.86 -11.08
N GLY A 109 9.60 20.40 -12.32
CA GLY A 109 10.29 21.17 -13.36
C GLY A 109 10.86 20.30 -14.45
N ASP A 110 11.42 20.98 -15.45
CA ASP A 110 12.13 20.37 -16.56
C ASP A 110 13.63 20.27 -16.27
N GLY A 111 14.24 19.21 -16.75
CA GLY A 111 15.69 19.02 -16.67
C GLY A 111 16.12 17.88 -15.75
N PRO A 112 17.43 17.63 -15.68
CA PRO A 112 17.99 16.55 -14.89
C PRO A 112 17.67 16.71 -13.40
N GLY A 113 17.13 15.66 -12.79
CA GLY A 113 16.82 15.63 -11.37
C GLY A 113 15.56 16.41 -10.97
N ARG A 114 14.78 16.91 -11.92
CA ARG A 114 13.45 17.47 -11.65
C ARG A 114 12.37 16.43 -11.85
N LEU A 115 11.29 16.52 -11.06
CA LEU A 115 10.14 15.64 -11.16
C LEU A 115 9.11 16.23 -12.12
N GLN A 116 8.59 15.39 -13.03
CA GLN A 116 7.59 15.79 -14.02
C GLN A 116 6.17 15.46 -13.61
N THR A 117 6.02 14.46 -12.74
CA THR A 117 4.75 14.05 -12.17
C THR A 117 4.91 13.85 -10.66
N PRO A 118 3.82 13.91 -9.88
CA PRO A 118 3.90 13.48 -8.49
C PRO A 118 4.35 12.04 -8.45
N GLY A 119 5.23 11.70 -7.54
CA GLY A 119 5.58 10.32 -7.27
C GLY A 119 4.42 9.59 -6.63
N PHE A 120 4.39 8.28 -6.82
CA PHE A 120 3.42 7.42 -6.15
C PHE A 120 4.04 6.68 -4.97
N SER A 121 5.36 6.58 -4.94
CA SER A 121 6.11 5.91 -3.89
C SER A 121 7.55 6.40 -3.84
N ILE A 122 8.08 6.52 -2.63
CA ILE A 122 9.49 6.76 -2.38
C ILE A 122 10.05 5.69 -1.46
N TRP A 123 11.28 5.26 -1.69
CA TRP A 123 11.94 4.27 -0.83
C TRP A 123 13.45 4.47 -0.80
N THR A 124 14.08 3.91 0.21
CA THR A 124 15.52 4.04 0.46
C THR A 124 16.25 2.72 0.27
N ASP A 125 17.49 2.81 -0.14
CA ASP A 125 18.48 1.75 -0.08
C ASP A 125 19.61 2.19 0.86
N GLU A 126 19.62 1.64 2.06
CA GLU A 126 20.61 1.99 3.07
C GLU A 126 22.02 1.58 2.68
N LYS A 127 22.16 0.44 2.02
CA LYS A 127 23.46 -0.10 1.62
C LYS A 127 24.13 0.79 0.57
N GLU A 128 23.35 1.22 -0.43
CA GLU A 128 23.86 2.05 -1.52
C GLU A 128 23.70 3.56 -1.21
N GLN A 129 23.09 3.94 -0.07
CA GLN A 129 22.79 5.31 0.33
C GLN A 129 21.99 6.06 -0.75
N LYS A 130 20.96 5.40 -1.29
CA LYS A 130 20.14 5.91 -2.38
C LYS A 130 18.68 6.08 -1.99
N LEU A 131 18.08 7.10 -2.59
CA LEU A 131 16.67 7.40 -2.54
C LEU A 131 16.09 7.26 -3.93
N TYR A 132 15.01 6.51 -4.03
CA TYR A 132 14.27 6.27 -5.26
C TYR A 132 12.92 6.99 -5.17
N VAL A 133 12.52 7.61 -6.27
CA VAL A 133 11.23 8.29 -6.42
C VAL A 133 10.55 7.75 -7.65
N SER A 134 9.40 7.07 -7.48
CA SER A 134 8.60 6.65 -8.63
C SER A 134 7.82 7.83 -9.18
N GLU A 135 7.92 8.07 -10.47
CA GLU A 135 7.06 8.95 -11.25
C GLU A 135 6.13 8.09 -12.12
N ALA A 136 5.20 8.69 -12.86
CA ALA A 136 4.26 7.91 -13.67
C ALA A 136 4.96 6.88 -14.58
N GLU A 137 5.98 7.28 -15.33
CA GLU A 137 6.66 6.41 -16.30
C GLU A 137 8.17 6.31 -16.08
N SER A 138 8.64 6.69 -14.90
CA SER A 138 10.07 6.66 -14.59
C SER A 138 10.33 6.49 -13.11
N ILE A 139 11.59 6.18 -12.79
CA ILE A 139 12.12 6.18 -11.43
C ILE A 139 13.33 7.13 -11.42
N SER A 140 13.26 8.18 -10.62
CA SER A 140 14.38 9.08 -10.37
C SER A 140 15.19 8.58 -9.18
N VAL A 141 16.52 8.57 -9.34
CA VAL A 141 17.46 8.08 -8.32
C VAL A 141 18.32 9.24 -7.82
N PHE A 142 18.33 9.39 -6.52
CA PHE A 142 19.14 10.39 -5.82
C PHE A 142 20.03 9.70 -4.78
N THR A 143 21.15 10.30 -4.44
CA THR A 143 21.93 9.92 -3.27
C THR A 143 21.34 10.55 -2.01
N PHE A 144 21.68 10.06 -0.82
CA PHE A 144 21.19 10.63 0.44
C PHE A 144 21.72 12.06 0.70
N ASP A 145 22.77 12.49 0.02
CA ASP A 145 23.23 13.89 0.04
C ASP A 145 22.50 14.78 -0.97
N GLY A 146 21.43 14.27 -1.61
CA GLY A 146 20.51 15.00 -2.47
C GLY A 146 20.98 15.16 -3.92
N LYS A 147 22.06 14.47 -4.33
CA LYS A 147 22.55 14.53 -5.71
C LYS A 147 21.75 13.61 -6.61
N PHE A 148 21.23 14.16 -7.72
CA PHE A 148 20.61 13.35 -8.77
C PHE A 148 21.66 12.47 -9.47
N GLU A 149 21.37 11.18 -9.59
CA GLU A 149 22.25 10.23 -10.31
C GLU A 149 21.74 9.90 -11.69
N LYS A 150 20.47 9.47 -11.76
CA LYS A 150 19.88 9.03 -13.03
C LYS A 150 18.36 9.01 -12.97
N LYS A 151 17.72 9.01 -14.13
CA LYS A 151 16.31 8.70 -14.34
C LYS A 151 16.21 7.40 -15.13
N ILE A 152 15.42 6.46 -14.64
CA ILE A 152 15.17 5.15 -15.26
C ILE A 152 13.81 5.25 -15.94
N ASN A 153 13.81 5.32 -17.27
CA ASN A 153 12.59 5.39 -18.05
C ASN A 153 11.91 4.01 -18.13
N ARG A 154 10.60 3.96 -17.99
CA ARG A 154 9.79 2.75 -17.98
C ARG A 154 8.99 2.52 -19.27
N ASN A 155 9.19 3.37 -20.30
CA ASN A 155 8.65 3.19 -21.63
C ASN A 155 7.12 2.95 -21.65
N GLY A 156 6.34 3.86 -21.08
CA GLY A 156 4.87 3.78 -21.05
C GLY A 156 4.31 2.85 -19.95
N ARG A 157 5.13 2.36 -19.03
CA ARG A 157 4.69 1.57 -17.88
C ARG A 157 4.56 2.45 -16.67
N TRP A 158 3.42 2.39 -16.01
CA TRP A 158 3.17 3.13 -14.79
C TRP A 158 3.68 2.35 -13.59
N VAL A 159 4.56 2.98 -12.83
CA VAL A 159 5.05 2.45 -11.54
C VAL A 159 4.06 2.86 -10.47
N ASN A 160 3.27 1.91 -9.99
CA ASN A 160 2.31 2.20 -8.92
C ASN A 160 2.94 2.10 -7.55
N TYR A 161 3.81 1.11 -7.37
CA TYR A 161 4.49 0.85 -6.11
C TYR A 161 5.89 0.33 -6.41
N ALA A 162 6.85 0.77 -5.62
CA ALA A 162 8.18 0.22 -5.64
C ALA A 162 8.74 0.22 -4.22
N GLY A 163 9.64 -0.70 -3.94
CA GLY A 163 10.23 -0.83 -2.61
C GLY A 163 11.18 -2.01 -2.54
N GLY A 164 11.77 -2.22 -1.37
CA GLY A 164 12.73 -3.26 -1.10
C GLY A 164 14.16 -2.72 -1.01
N ASP A 165 15.13 -3.61 -0.98
CA ASP A 165 16.53 -3.25 -1.03
C ASP A 165 16.88 -2.82 -2.47
N GLY A 166 16.95 -1.52 -2.69
CA GLY A 166 17.23 -0.95 -4.00
C GLY A 166 16.08 -1.09 -5.00
N LEU A 167 16.36 -1.63 -6.18
CA LEU A 167 15.38 -1.83 -7.26
C LEU A 167 14.89 -3.28 -7.36
N ASP A 168 14.99 -4.05 -6.29
CA ASP A 168 14.64 -5.47 -6.32
C ASP A 168 13.15 -5.72 -6.57
N TRP A 169 12.29 -4.75 -6.22
CA TRP A 169 10.84 -4.90 -6.35
C TRP A 169 10.19 -3.64 -6.92
N VAL A 170 9.58 -3.79 -8.08
CA VAL A 170 8.75 -2.76 -8.70
C VAL A 170 7.45 -3.39 -9.15
N ALA A 171 6.32 -2.93 -8.60
CA ALA A 171 5.01 -3.30 -9.08
C ALA A 171 4.54 -2.28 -10.11
N GLU A 172 4.32 -2.73 -11.32
CA GLU A 172 3.93 -1.88 -12.44
C GLU A 172 2.55 -2.25 -12.96
N THR A 173 1.82 -1.25 -13.41
CA THR A 173 0.63 -1.44 -14.22
C THR A 173 1.01 -1.34 -15.69
N TYR A 174 0.72 -2.36 -16.44
CA TYR A 174 0.84 -2.30 -17.90
C TYR A 174 -0.30 -1.49 -18.47
N ARG A 175 0.05 -0.45 -19.18
CA ARG A 175 -0.80 0.17 -20.18
C ARG A 175 -0.26 -0.23 -21.56
N GLU A 176 -0.58 -1.42 -22.05
CA GLU A 176 -0.31 -1.72 -23.44
C GLU A 176 -1.21 -0.89 -24.35
N ASN A 177 -0.59 0.05 -25.09
CA ASN A 177 -1.16 0.81 -26.20
C ASN A 177 -2.56 1.42 -25.97
N PHE A 178 -2.58 2.63 -25.42
CA PHE A 178 -3.78 3.46 -25.46
C PHE A 178 -4.02 3.99 -26.88
N PRO A 179 -4.95 3.40 -27.62
CA PRO A 179 -6.04 4.18 -28.14
C PRO A 179 -7.16 4.15 -27.10
N PHE A 180 -7.88 5.22 -26.93
CA PHE A 180 -8.93 5.41 -25.91
C PHE A 180 -10.07 4.38 -25.96
N ASP A 181 -10.00 3.41 -26.87
CA ASP A 181 -11.07 2.47 -27.17
C ASP A 181 -10.80 1.03 -26.69
N ILE A 182 -9.68 0.75 -26.01
CA ILE A 182 -9.38 -0.59 -25.50
C ILE A 182 -9.19 -0.52 -23.97
N PRO A 183 -9.94 -1.34 -23.20
CA PRO A 183 -9.79 -1.35 -21.75
C PRO A 183 -8.36 -1.68 -21.37
N PRO A 184 -7.78 -0.97 -20.39
CA PRO A 184 -6.44 -1.24 -19.93
C PRO A 184 -6.36 -2.65 -19.33
N TYR A 185 -5.49 -3.47 -19.87
CA TYR A 185 -5.15 -4.74 -19.24
C TYR A 185 -4.33 -4.43 -17.99
N PHE A 186 -4.84 -4.83 -16.83
CA PHE A 186 -4.05 -4.82 -15.61
C PHE A 186 -3.22 -6.09 -15.55
N GLY A 187 -1.98 -5.99 -15.94
CA GLY A 187 -0.99 -6.99 -15.65
C GLY A 187 -0.27 -6.61 -14.38
N ILE A 188 -0.17 -7.52 -13.43
CA ILE A 188 0.76 -7.38 -12.32
C ILE A 188 2.07 -7.99 -12.80
N GLY A 189 3.08 -7.15 -12.93
CA GLY A 189 4.45 -7.60 -13.11
C GLY A 189 5.24 -7.24 -11.87
N THR A 190 5.86 -8.22 -11.23
CA THR A 190 7.00 -7.96 -10.37
C THR A 190 8.24 -8.02 -11.23
N PHE A 191 9.03 -6.97 -11.19
CA PHE A 191 10.25 -6.89 -11.96
C PHE A 191 11.42 -6.86 -11.02
N ARG A 192 12.35 -7.76 -11.23
CA ARG A 192 13.66 -7.68 -10.61
C ARG A 192 14.54 -6.82 -11.51
N TYR A 193 15.03 -5.72 -10.95
CA TYR A 193 15.94 -4.82 -11.64
C TYR A 193 17.37 -5.28 -11.41
N GLN A 194 17.95 -6.01 -12.34
CA GLN A 194 19.39 -6.31 -12.33
C GLN A 194 20.18 -5.40 -13.27
N ASP A 195 19.51 -4.92 -14.34
CA ASP A 195 20.08 -4.01 -15.32
C ASP A 195 18.95 -3.10 -15.84
N PRO A 196 19.15 -1.77 -15.97
CA PRO A 196 18.17 -0.88 -16.59
C PRO A 196 17.71 -1.30 -17.98
N ALA A 197 18.49 -2.08 -18.70
CA ALA A 197 18.19 -2.60 -20.04
C ALA A 197 17.47 -3.96 -20.03
N THR A 198 17.55 -4.72 -18.95
CA THR A 198 16.94 -6.06 -18.84
C THR A 198 15.92 -6.08 -17.71
N ILE A 199 14.68 -6.37 -18.08
CA ILE A 199 13.58 -6.56 -17.13
C ILE A 199 13.35 -8.06 -17.02
N ASP A 200 13.83 -8.68 -15.95
CA ASP A 200 13.42 -10.04 -15.62
C ASP A 200 12.02 -10.00 -15.04
N THR A 201 11.06 -10.48 -15.84
CA THR A 201 9.67 -10.60 -15.42
C THR A 201 9.52 -11.88 -14.61
N LEU A 202 9.48 -11.78 -13.27
CA LEU A 202 9.30 -12.95 -12.39
C LEU A 202 7.92 -13.59 -12.51
N SER A 203 6.90 -12.83 -12.83
CA SER A 203 5.61 -13.37 -13.25
C SER A 203 4.74 -12.29 -13.89
N MET A 204 4.22 -12.57 -15.06
CA MET A 204 3.08 -11.85 -15.64
C MET A 204 1.87 -12.79 -15.53
N LYS A 205 0.91 -12.47 -14.65
CA LYS A 205 -0.44 -13.04 -14.82
C LYS A 205 -1.24 -12.07 -15.68
N LYS A 206 -1.53 -12.49 -16.90
CA LYS A 206 -2.28 -11.71 -17.91
C LYS A 206 -3.76 -11.48 -17.56
N ASP A 207 -4.32 -12.15 -16.58
CA ASP A 207 -5.77 -12.28 -16.47
C ASP A 207 -6.32 -11.80 -15.12
N TYR A 208 -6.30 -10.49 -14.87
CA TYR A 208 -7.08 -9.92 -13.78
C TYR A 208 -8.15 -8.92 -14.23
N GLY A 209 -8.48 -8.88 -15.50
CA GLY A 209 -9.58 -8.09 -16.04
C GLY A 209 -10.27 -8.81 -17.19
N ASP A 210 -11.59 -8.84 -17.17
CA ASP A 210 -12.39 -9.16 -18.34
C ASP A 210 -12.19 -8.02 -19.35
N PRO A 211 -11.67 -8.28 -20.56
CA PRO A 211 -11.46 -7.24 -21.56
C PRO A 211 -12.77 -6.58 -22.05
N SER A 212 -13.92 -7.10 -21.66
CA SER A 212 -15.24 -6.51 -21.93
C SER A 212 -15.65 -5.44 -20.91
N VAL A 213 -14.86 -5.20 -19.86
CA VAL A 213 -15.13 -4.13 -18.89
C VAL A 213 -14.70 -2.80 -19.47
N ALA A 214 -15.64 -1.84 -19.49
CA ALA A 214 -15.46 -0.51 -20.06
C ALA A 214 -14.18 0.19 -19.56
N PRO A 215 -13.56 1.02 -20.39
CA PRO A 215 -12.35 1.73 -20.01
C PRO A 215 -12.61 2.58 -18.77
N LEU A 216 -11.78 2.40 -17.77
CA LEU A 216 -11.80 3.13 -16.52
C LEU A 216 -11.63 4.63 -16.77
N GLN A 217 -12.72 5.33 -16.94
CA GLN A 217 -12.69 6.79 -17.06
C GLN A 217 -12.46 7.48 -15.72
N ASN A 218 -12.70 6.78 -14.60
CA ASN A 218 -12.49 7.31 -13.25
C ASN A 218 -11.90 6.23 -12.36
N THR A 219 -10.66 6.34 -12.22
CA THR A 219 -9.76 5.40 -11.63
C THR A 219 -9.85 5.36 -10.11
N ASN A 220 -10.58 4.42 -9.60
CA ASN A 220 -10.28 3.86 -8.30
C ASN A 220 -8.99 2.99 -8.37
N PHE A 221 -7.98 3.45 -9.11
CA PHE A 221 -6.69 2.78 -9.32
C PHE A 221 -5.94 2.48 -8.03
N PHE A 222 -6.28 3.20 -6.97
CA PHE A 222 -5.63 3.10 -5.67
C PHE A 222 -6.27 2.09 -4.73
N MET A 223 -7.17 1.24 -5.21
CA MET A 223 -7.84 0.24 -4.39
C MET A 223 -7.11 -1.11 -4.35
N GLY A 224 -5.84 -1.12 -4.67
CA GLY A 224 -4.95 -2.22 -4.40
C GLY A 224 -4.22 -2.00 -3.07
N CYS A 225 -3.93 -3.06 -2.35
CA CYS A 225 -2.96 -3.01 -1.26
C CYS A 225 -1.62 -3.56 -1.75
N PHE A 226 -0.56 -2.82 -1.47
CA PHE A 226 0.80 -3.27 -1.65
C PHE A 226 1.52 -3.01 -0.33
N ILE A 227 1.83 -4.07 0.40
CA ILE A 227 2.28 -3.99 1.77
C ILE A 227 3.57 -4.78 1.89
N GLN A 228 4.61 -4.17 2.42
CA GLN A 228 5.83 -4.90 2.75
C GLN A 228 5.55 -5.93 3.85
N CYS A 229 6.06 -7.14 3.69
CA CYS A 229 5.96 -8.23 4.66
C CYS A 229 7.31 -8.94 4.80
N LYS A 230 7.40 -9.86 5.75
CA LYS A 230 8.66 -10.56 6.03
C LYS A 230 9.18 -11.37 4.83
N GLU A 231 8.27 -11.94 4.04
CA GLU A 231 8.59 -12.79 2.90
C GLU A 231 8.82 -12.00 1.60
N GLY A 232 8.44 -10.72 1.57
CA GLY A 232 8.46 -9.86 0.38
C GLY A 232 7.34 -8.83 0.45
N TYR A 233 6.30 -8.97 -0.39
CA TYR A 233 5.17 -8.04 -0.41
C TYR A 233 3.83 -8.77 -0.44
N ARG A 234 2.82 -8.21 0.26
CA ARG A 234 1.42 -8.56 0.04
C ARG A 234 0.88 -7.70 -1.08
N TYR A 235 0.12 -8.32 -1.96
CA TYR A 235 -0.49 -7.65 -3.09
C TYR A 235 -1.95 -8.04 -3.24
N GLY A 236 -2.82 -7.06 -3.31
CA GLY A 236 -4.24 -7.23 -3.58
C GLY A 236 -4.75 -6.20 -4.58
N VAL A 237 -5.72 -6.58 -5.41
CA VAL A 237 -6.41 -5.70 -6.36
C VAL A 237 -7.89 -5.64 -6.06
N SER A 238 -8.51 -4.52 -6.40
CA SER A 238 -9.93 -4.25 -6.06
C SER A 238 -10.90 -5.30 -6.57
N CYS A 239 -10.64 -5.90 -7.73
CA CYS A 239 -11.52 -6.88 -8.36
C CYS A 239 -11.30 -8.32 -7.93
N ASN A 240 -10.24 -8.60 -7.21
CA ASN A 240 -9.89 -9.93 -6.77
C ASN A 240 -9.94 -10.00 -5.25
N ASP A 241 -10.66 -10.98 -4.73
CA ASP A 241 -10.74 -11.20 -3.29
C ASP A 241 -9.48 -11.88 -2.71
N THR A 242 -8.50 -12.21 -3.55
CA THR A 242 -7.28 -12.86 -3.07
C THR A 242 -6.18 -11.84 -2.81
N LEU A 243 -5.68 -11.84 -1.59
CA LEU A 243 -4.41 -11.21 -1.23
C LEU A 243 -3.30 -12.22 -1.50
N PHE A 244 -2.33 -11.81 -2.29
CA PHE A 244 -1.18 -12.65 -2.66
C PHE A 244 0.06 -12.25 -1.87
N THR A 245 0.95 -13.22 -1.67
CA THR A 245 2.34 -12.95 -1.30
C THR A 245 3.21 -12.98 -2.54
N MET A 246 4.01 -11.97 -2.72
CA MET A 246 5.02 -11.89 -3.77
C MET A 246 6.39 -12.07 -3.14
N THR A 247 7.11 -13.08 -3.60
CA THR A 247 8.47 -13.39 -3.18
C THR A 247 9.40 -13.43 -4.39
N LYS A 248 10.69 -13.62 -4.17
CA LYS A 248 11.66 -13.79 -5.26
C LYS A 248 11.41 -15.05 -6.09
N GLU A 249 10.71 -16.02 -5.52
CA GLU A 249 10.37 -17.30 -6.18
C GLU A 249 9.08 -17.22 -6.98
N GLY A 250 8.21 -16.25 -6.70
CA GLY A 250 6.95 -16.08 -7.42
C GLY A 250 5.83 -15.43 -6.62
N ILE A 251 4.60 -15.62 -7.10
CA ILE A 251 3.37 -15.10 -6.49
C ILE A 251 2.53 -16.27 -6.02
N GLU A 252 2.18 -16.27 -4.75
CA GLU A 252 1.33 -17.29 -4.12
C GLU A 252 0.13 -16.67 -3.43
N PRO A 253 -1.06 -17.29 -3.48
CA PRO A 253 -2.21 -16.83 -2.73
C PRO A 253 -1.95 -16.97 -1.23
N PHE A 254 -2.33 -15.93 -0.48
CA PHE A 254 -2.08 -15.86 0.97
C PHE A 254 -3.37 -15.87 1.79
N LEU A 255 -4.35 -15.04 1.40
CA LEU A 255 -5.59 -14.84 2.16
C LEU A 255 -6.74 -14.54 1.21
N ILE A 256 -7.92 -15.07 1.46
CA ILE A 256 -9.15 -14.70 0.77
C ILE A 256 -9.86 -13.58 1.55
N MET A 257 -9.96 -12.41 0.93
CA MET A 257 -10.70 -11.25 1.43
C MET A 257 -12.13 -11.27 0.85
N ASP A 258 -12.98 -12.16 1.35
CA ASP A 258 -14.33 -12.32 0.83
C ASP A 258 -15.22 -11.13 1.19
N ARG A 259 -15.46 -10.26 0.21
CA ARG A 259 -16.32 -9.09 0.33
C ARG A 259 -17.80 -9.42 0.09
N GLY A 260 -18.11 -10.67 -0.23
CA GLY A 260 -19.46 -11.13 -0.53
C GLY A 260 -20.03 -10.57 -1.82
N ALA A 261 -19.19 -10.05 -2.72
CA ALA A 261 -19.60 -9.55 -4.03
C ALA A 261 -19.65 -10.71 -5.05
N SER A 262 -20.71 -10.78 -5.83
CA SER A 262 -20.82 -11.68 -6.98
C SER A 262 -19.82 -11.30 -8.07
N SER A 263 -19.59 -12.18 -9.04
CA SER A 263 -18.72 -11.88 -10.18
C SER A 263 -19.20 -10.68 -11.00
N ALA A 264 -20.51 -10.44 -11.07
CA ALA A 264 -21.08 -9.26 -11.73
C ALA A 264 -20.81 -7.98 -10.93
N GLU A 265 -20.98 -8.03 -9.59
CA GLU A 265 -20.72 -6.89 -8.70
C GLU A 265 -19.20 -6.56 -8.64
N LYS A 266 -18.33 -7.52 -8.78
CA LYS A 266 -16.88 -7.26 -8.83
C LYS A 266 -16.46 -6.35 -9.98
N LYS A 267 -17.22 -6.32 -11.08
CA LYS A 267 -17.00 -5.40 -12.19
C LYS A 267 -17.27 -3.96 -11.77
N LEU A 268 -18.26 -3.72 -10.88
CA LEU A 268 -18.63 -2.40 -10.41
C LEU A 268 -17.52 -1.70 -9.63
N TYR A 269 -16.58 -2.45 -9.02
CA TYR A 269 -15.42 -1.85 -8.37
C TYR A 269 -14.52 -1.05 -9.32
N PHE A 270 -14.61 -1.29 -10.63
CA PHE A 270 -13.86 -0.58 -11.65
C PHE A 270 -14.69 0.47 -12.36
N GLU A 271 -15.99 0.22 -12.51
CA GLU A 271 -16.85 0.98 -13.42
C GLU A 271 -17.45 2.23 -12.74
N THR A 272 -17.44 2.27 -11.39
CA THR A 272 -18.21 3.28 -10.67
C THR A 272 -17.48 3.85 -9.46
N HIS A 273 -17.90 5.06 -9.06
CA HIS A 273 -17.52 5.65 -7.78
C HIS A 273 -18.13 4.88 -6.60
N MET A 274 -17.48 4.87 -5.44
CA MET A 274 -17.99 4.25 -4.21
C MET A 274 -19.42 4.67 -3.86
N GLU A 275 -19.73 5.94 -4.13
CA GLU A 275 -21.03 6.52 -3.84
C GLU A 275 -22.15 5.93 -4.70
N SER A 276 -21.82 5.39 -5.87
CA SER A 276 -22.80 4.78 -6.77
C SER A 276 -23.28 3.41 -6.33
N HIS A 277 -22.44 2.69 -5.57
CA HIS A 277 -22.71 1.35 -5.06
C HIS A 277 -22.29 1.24 -3.59
N PRO A 278 -22.95 2.00 -2.69
CA PRO A 278 -22.56 2.06 -1.28
C PRO A 278 -22.68 0.71 -0.56
N GLU A 279 -23.49 -0.23 -1.07
CA GLU A 279 -23.68 -1.58 -0.54
C GLU A 279 -22.46 -2.49 -0.71
N LEU A 280 -21.54 -2.14 -1.61
CA LEU A 280 -20.30 -2.89 -1.81
C LEU A 280 -19.28 -2.57 -0.72
N ILE A 281 -18.39 -3.51 -0.47
CA ILE A 281 -17.28 -3.34 0.49
C ILE A 281 -16.02 -2.90 -0.24
N TYR A 282 -15.58 -1.68 0.02
CA TYR A 282 -14.39 -1.09 -0.58
C TYR A 282 -13.23 -1.10 0.41
N ILE A 283 -12.28 -2.03 0.23
CA ILE A 283 -11.04 -2.03 1.01
C ILE A 283 -10.16 -0.90 0.46
N ARG A 284 -9.92 0.13 1.29
CA ARG A 284 -9.18 1.35 0.89
C ARG A 284 -7.72 1.28 1.25
N HIS A 285 -7.41 0.75 2.41
CA HIS A 285 -6.06 0.68 2.92
C HIS A 285 -5.86 -0.62 3.67
N ALA A 286 -4.63 -1.11 3.64
CA ALA A 286 -4.20 -2.22 4.47
C ALA A 286 -2.77 -1.97 4.96
N CYS A 287 -2.45 -2.48 6.13
CA CYS A 287 -1.09 -2.50 6.65
C CYS A 287 -0.82 -3.81 7.39
N GLU A 288 0.45 -4.15 7.51
CA GLU A 288 0.90 -5.36 8.19
C GLU A 288 1.83 -5.01 9.34
N THR A 289 1.73 -5.78 10.43
CA THR A 289 2.65 -5.79 11.56
C THR A 289 3.20 -7.21 11.75
N PRO A 290 4.15 -7.45 12.65
CA PRO A 290 4.61 -8.82 12.93
C PRO A 290 3.48 -9.80 13.19
N LYS A 291 2.41 -9.40 13.89
CA LYS A 291 1.31 -10.29 14.30
C LYS A 291 0.04 -10.16 13.47
N HIS A 292 -0.26 -8.99 12.93
CA HIS A 292 -1.57 -8.69 12.38
C HIS A 292 -1.51 -8.15 10.95
N LEU A 293 -2.63 -8.33 10.23
CA LEU A 293 -3.04 -7.53 9.09
C LEU A 293 -4.20 -6.65 9.52
N TYR A 294 -4.17 -5.38 9.12
CA TYR A 294 -5.24 -4.43 9.33
C TYR A 294 -5.78 -3.95 8.01
N PHE A 295 -7.11 -3.81 7.94
CA PHE A 295 -7.82 -3.32 6.78
C PHE A 295 -8.73 -2.16 7.17
N ARG A 296 -8.66 -1.08 6.40
CA ARG A 296 -9.69 -0.04 6.42
C ARG A 296 -10.58 -0.24 5.24
N PHE A 297 -11.86 -0.27 5.48
CA PHE A 297 -12.83 -0.44 4.40
C PHE A 297 -14.08 0.40 4.63
N PHE A 298 -14.78 0.65 3.55
CA PHE A 298 -15.99 1.45 3.50
C PHE A 298 -17.19 0.59 3.06
N ASN A 299 -18.34 0.79 3.67
CA ASN A 299 -19.62 0.17 3.29
C ASN A 299 -20.78 1.01 3.80
N ASN A 300 -21.76 1.30 2.93
CA ASN A 300 -22.99 2.03 3.28
C ASN A 300 -22.75 3.32 4.08
N GLY A 301 -21.85 4.18 3.62
CA GLY A 301 -21.55 5.46 4.27
C GLY A 301 -20.70 5.35 5.55
N ASN A 302 -20.25 4.17 5.92
CA ASN A 302 -19.50 3.98 7.16
C ASN A 302 -18.09 3.44 6.90
N TRP A 303 -17.17 3.91 7.71
CA TRP A 303 -15.81 3.37 7.77
C TRP A 303 -15.70 2.29 8.82
N TYR A 304 -14.84 1.32 8.51
CA TYR A 304 -14.56 0.17 9.36
C TYR A 304 -13.05 -0.05 9.44
N LEU A 305 -12.62 -0.48 10.61
CA LEU A 305 -11.29 -1.04 10.84
C LEU A 305 -11.44 -2.53 11.14
N LEU A 306 -10.68 -3.37 10.45
CA LEU A 306 -10.65 -4.82 10.67
C LEU A 306 -9.22 -5.24 10.98
N SER A 307 -9.06 -6.09 11.99
CA SER A 307 -7.80 -6.73 12.36
C SER A 307 -7.90 -8.23 12.14
N TYR A 308 -6.89 -8.81 11.50
CA TYR A 308 -6.72 -10.24 11.32
C TYR A 308 -5.41 -10.68 11.98
N GLU A 309 -5.50 -11.52 13.01
CA GLU A 309 -4.34 -12.09 13.69
C GLU A 309 -3.80 -13.29 12.90
N LYS A 310 -2.58 -13.18 12.39
CA LYS A 310 -1.98 -14.14 11.46
C LYS A 310 -1.79 -15.55 12.07
N SER A 311 -1.53 -15.63 13.37
CA SER A 311 -1.23 -16.89 14.07
C SER A 311 -2.47 -17.71 14.40
N THR A 312 -3.59 -17.06 14.70
CA THR A 312 -4.83 -17.71 15.17
C THR A 312 -5.96 -17.66 14.16
N GLY A 313 -5.87 -16.75 13.18
CA GLY A 313 -6.97 -16.43 12.28
C GLY A 313 -8.10 -15.61 12.93
N LYS A 314 -7.91 -15.11 14.15
CA LYS A 314 -8.90 -14.28 14.84
C LYS A 314 -9.12 -12.98 14.09
N VAL A 315 -10.38 -12.63 13.90
CA VAL A 315 -10.82 -11.38 13.28
C VAL A 315 -11.54 -10.52 14.32
N LEU A 316 -11.19 -9.24 14.34
CA LEU A 316 -11.93 -8.21 15.07
C LEU A 316 -12.35 -7.14 14.05
N CYS A 317 -13.51 -6.53 14.26
CA CYS A 317 -14.00 -5.44 13.40
C CYS A 317 -14.64 -4.34 14.24
N GLN A 318 -14.24 -3.13 13.97
CA GLN A 318 -14.74 -1.91 14.61
C GLN A 318 -15.33 -1.00 13.57
N LYS A 319 -16.61 -0.66 13.74
CA LYS A 319 -17.25 0.42 13.00
C LYS A 319 -16.80 1.75 13.59
N THR A 320 -16.51 2.74 12.74
CA THR A 320 -16.26 4.10 13.23
C THR A 320 -17.58 4.87 13.34
N ASP A 321 -17.73 5.62 14.42
CA ASP A 321 -18.89 6.47 14.67
C ASP A 321 -18.73 7.89 14.09
N ILE A 322 -17.58 8.19 13.48
CA ILE A 322 -17.27 9.51 12.94
C ILE A 322 -17.57 9.55 11.46
N SER A 323 -18.42 10.47 11.06
CA SER A 323 -18.65 10.82 9.65
C SER A 323 -17.50 11.67 9.16
N LEU A 324 -16.81 11.19 8.12
CA LEU A 324 -15.72 11.94 7.46
C LEU A 324 -16.25 12.80 6.30
N GLU A 325 -17.57 12.94 6.15
CA GLU A 325 -18.16 13.63 5.00
C GLU A 325 -17.88 15.14 4.96
N GLU A 326 -17.63 15.76 6.12
CA GLU A 326 -17.45 17.21 6.22
C GLU A 326 -15.99 17.68 6.19
N ASN A 327 -15.03 16.81 6.43
CA ASN A 327 -13.61 17.16 6.48
C ASN A 327 -12.80 16.19 5.60
N GLN A 328 -12.74 16.51 4.31
CA GLN A 328 -11.96 15.73 3.34
C GLN A 328 -10.48 16.16 3.29
N ASP A 329 -9.85 16.38 4.43
CA ASP A 329 -8.42 16.54 4.45
C ASP A 329 -7.75 15.20 4.11
N TYR A 330 -6.89 15.19 3.10
CA TYR A 330 -6.20 14.00 2.62
C TYR A 330 -5.42 13.30 3.74
N ASP A 331 -4.84 14.05 4.66
CA ASP A 331 -4.10 13.52 5.80
C ASP A 331 -4.99 12.76 6.78
N MET A 332 -6.23 13.20 6.97
CA MET A 332 -7.19 12.51 7.81
C MET A 332 -7.55 11.14 7.24
N TRP A 333 -7.69 11.03 5.92
CA TRP A 333 -7.89 9.76 5.24
C TRP A 333 -6.72 8.79 5.44
N MET A 334 -5.53 9.31 5.65
CA MET A 334 -4.33 8.50 5.86
C MET A 334 -4.20 7.98 7.29
N THR A 335 -4.85 8.62 8.26
CA THR A 335 -4.66 8.30 9.68
C THR A 335 -5.90 7.72 10.36
N TYR A 336 -7.11 7.94 9.84
CA TYR A 336 -8.34 7.52 10.48
C TYR A 336 -9.22 6.60 9.58
N PRO A 337 -10.01 5.61 10.13
CA PRO A 337 -9.93 5.16 11.53
C PRO A 337 -8.59 4.52 11.85
N GLY A 338 -8.03 4.90 13.00
CA GLY A 338 -6.76 4.38 13.51
C GLY A 338 -6.96 3.28 14.56
N ILE A 339 -5.91 2.50 14.77
CA ILE A 339 -5.82 1.48 15.81
C ILE A 339 -5.58 2.19 17.14
N GLU A 340 -6.33 1.84 18.19
CA GLU A 340 -6.16 2.46 19.49
C GLU A 340 -4.77 2.20 20.07
N ASN A 341 -4.15 3.26 20.57
CA ASN A 341 -2.81 3.22 21.15
C ASN A 341 -2.89 2.92 22.65
N GLU A 342 -2.72 1.66 23.03
CA GLU A 342 -2.63 1.25 24.43
C GLU A 342 -1.17 1.20 24.96
N VAL A 343 -0.19 1.55 24.13
CA VAL A 343 1.21 1.62 24.56
C VAL A 343 1.43 2.81 25.48
N ASN A 344 0.96 3.98 25.06
CA ASN A 344 1.13 5.23 25.82
C ASN A 344 -0.10 6.16 25.77
N GLY A 345 -1.19 5.75 25.13
CA GLY A 345 -2.41 6.54 25.01
C GLY A 345 -2.30 7.75 24.05
N GLY A 346 -1.24 7.81 23.23
CA GLY A 346 -0.99 8.88 22.26
C GLY A 346 -1.84 8.76 21.00
N LEU A 347 -1.27 9.21 19.87
CA LEU A 347 -1.99 9.22 18.57
C LEU A 347 -2.51 7.82 18.20
N PRO A 348 -3.74 7.72 17.65
CA PRO A 348 -4.22 6.51 17.00
C PRO A 348 -3.24 6.06 15.91
N MET A 349 -3.05 4.76 15.77
CA MET A 349 -1.98 4.20 14.94
C MET A 349 -2.49 3.76 13.58
N TRP A 350 -1.73 4.08 12.55
CA TRP A 350 -1.82 3.48 11.23
C TRP A 350 -0.43 3.38 10.62
N PHE A 351 0.03 2.16 10.38
CA PHE A 351 1.40 1.91 9.98
C PHE A 351 1.56 2.08 8.47
N LYS A 352 2.43 2.99 8.08
CA LYS A 352 2.91 3.10 6.72
C LYS A 352 4.31 2.49 6.66
N ASN A 353 4.56 1.66 5.67
CA ASN A 353 5.89 1.12 5.40
C ASN A 353 6.56 0.42 6.61
N TRP A 354 5.85 -0.57 7.22
CA TRP A 354 6.54 -1.45 8.16
C TRP A 354 7.71 -2.15 7.47
N ASN A 355 8.91 -1.96 8.01
CA ASN A 355 10.11 -2.62 7.53
C ASN A 355 10.36 -3.87 8.40
N PRO A 356 10.23 -5.09 7.85
CA PRO A 356 10.39 -6.32 8.62
C PRO A 356 11.84 -6.61 9.02
N GLN A 357 12.85 -6.01 8.38
CA GLN A 357 14.26 -6.17 8.73
C GLN A 357 14.61 -5.39 9.99
N THR A 358 14.08 -4.18 10.12
CA THR A 358 14.32 -3.31 11.28
C THR A 358 13.23 -3.39 12.35
N ASN A 359 12.09 -4.01 12.04
CA ASN A 359 10.86 -3.99 12.85
C ASN A 359 10.39 -2.57 13.19
N ILE A 360 10.54 -1.64 12.24
CA ILE A 360 10.12 -0.25 12.38
C ILE A 360 9.03 0.07 11.36
N ALA A 361 8.01 0.80 11.80
CA ALA A 361 7.05 1.46 10.93
C ALA A 361 6.96 2.94 11.24
N ILE A 362 6.43 3.72 10.31
CA ILE A 362 6.25 5.15 10.46
C ILE A 362 4.82 5.57 10.14
N GLN A 363 4.42 6.71 10.68
CA GLN A 363 3.14 7.36 10.39
C GLN A 363 3.35 8.88 10.42
N PRO A 364 3.18 9.58 9.31
CA PRO A 364 3.07 11.04 9.32
C PRO A 364 1.67 11.44 9.76
N THR A 365 1.55 12.50 10.56
CA THR A 365 0.28 13.08 10.99
C THR A 365 0.39 14.59 10.99
N SER A 366 -0.49 15.31 10.27
CA SER A 366 -0.47 16.76 10.20
C SER A 366 -0.86 17.40 11.54
N GLY A 367 -0.46 18.65 11.73
CA GLY A 367 -0.87 19.45 12.91
C GLY A 367 -2.39 19.55 13.01
N ALA A 368 -3.07 19.81 11.88
CA ALA A 368 -4.52 19.89 11.80
C ALA A 368 -5.20 18.56 12.23
N THR A 369 -4.69 17.43 11.77
CA THR A 369 -5.20 16.10 12.18
C THR A 369 -4.98 15.84 13.67
N ILE A 370 -3.85 16.26 14.22
CA ILE A 370 -3.58 16.15 15.68
C ILE A 370 -4.57 17.02 16.47
N ALA A 371 -4.81 18.26 16.03
CA ALA A 371 -5.76 19.17 16.67
C ALA A 371 -7.18 18.57 16.67
N TRP A 372 -7.64 18.10 15.52
CA TRP A 372 -8.93 17.42 15.40
C TRP A 372 -9.04 16.18 16.31
N MET A 373 -8.04 15.31 16.32
CA MET A 373 -8.05 14.13 17.19
C MET A 373 -8.08 14.48 18.70
N LYS A 374 -7.50 15.64 19.08
CA LYS A 374 -7.60 16.15 20.45
C LYS A 374 -9.03 16.58 20.77
N GLU A 375 -9.67 17.33 19.87
CA GLU A 375 -11.05 17.82 20.03
C GLU A 375 -12.04 16.67 20.12
N GLU A 376 -11.87 15.64 19.31
CA GLU A 376 -12.70 14.43 19.33
C GLU A 376 -12.38 13.47 20.51
N GLY A 377 -11.42 13.82 21.36
CA GLY A 377 -11.07 13.00 22.52
C GLY A 377 -10.44 11.64 22.21
N MET A 378 -9.87 11.49 21.00
CA MET A 378 -9.25 10.22 20.57
C MET A 378 -7.88 9.97 21.21
N ILE A 379 -7.25 11.03 21.72
CA ILE A 379 -5.92 10.97 22.35
C ILE A 379 -6.12 10.99 23.85
N LYS A 380 -5.78 9.88 24.52
CA LYS A 380 -5.94 9.75 25.97
C LYS A 380 -4.80 10.41 26.75
N ASN A 381 -3.60 10.36 26.20
CA ASN A 381 -2.40 10.92 26.81
C ASN A 381 -1.53 11.55 25.72
N LEU A 382 -1.60 12.86 25.62
CA LEU A 382 -0.84 13.61 24.61
C LEU A 382 0.64 13.68 25.04
N PRO A 383 1.56 13.23 24.17
CA PRO A 383 2.99 13.39 24.40
C PRO A 383 3.39 14.84 24.64
N ASP A 384 4.39 15.10 25.48
CA ASP A 384 4.78 16.47 25.83
C ASP A 384 5.15 17.33 24.63
N CYS A 385 5.82 16.73 23.63
CA CYS A 385 6.18 17.42 22.37
C CYS A 385 4.98 17.82 21.51
N LEU A 386 3.78 17.29 21.79
CA LEU A 386 2.55 17.54 21.03
C LEU A 386 1.52 18.38 21.79
N LYS A 387 1.77 18.73 23.07
CA LYS A 387 0.79 19.46 23.90
C LYS A 387 0.39 20.78 23.29
N ASP A 388 1.37 21.55 22.86
CA ASP A 388 1.20 22.88 22.27
C ASP A 388 1.60 22.87 20.77
N TYR A 389 1.48 21.72 20.11
CA TYR A 389 1.84 21.60 18.72
C TYR A 389 0.85 22.41 17.86
N PRO A 390 1.35 23.30 16.96
CA PRO A 390 0.50 24.17 16.19
C PRO A 390 -0.27 23.40 15.12
N GLU A 391 -1.52 23.81 14.88
CA GLU A 391 -2.39 23.21 13.86
C GLU A 391 -1.81 23.36 12.44
N ASP A 392 -1.16 24.49 12.17
CA ASP A 392 -0.49 24.84 10.92
C ASP A 392 0.98 24.38 10.88
N GLY A 393 1.42 23.62 11.87
CA GLY A 393 2.77 23.07 11.92
C GLY A 393 2.99 21.96 10.89
N ASN A 394 4.25 21.74 10.54
CA ASN A 394 4.63 20.60 9.70
C ASN A 394 4.19 19.27 10.33
N PRO A 395 4.05 18.20 9.55
CA PRO A 395 3.64 16.89 10.09
C PRO A 395 4.58 16.37 11.17
N VAL A 396 4.01 15.61 12.10
CA VAL A 396 4.76 14.83 13.09
C VAL A 396 4.92 13.41 12.54
N VAL A 397 6.15 12.93 12.49
CA VAL A 397 6.44 11.53 12.14
C VAL A 397 6.44 10.70 13.41
N THR A 398 5.47 9.81 13.55
CA THR A 398 5.49 8.81 14.60
C THR A 398 6.28 7.59 14.13
N VAL A 399 7.24 7.15 14.93
CA VAL A 399 8.09 5.98 14.67
C VAL A 399 7.74 4.89 15.66
N TYR A 400 7.35 3.72 15.15
CA TYR A 400 6.94 2.57 15.95
C TYR A 400 8.01 1.50 15.89
N HIS A 401 8.53 1.08 17.03
CA HIS A 401 9.47 -0.03 17.17
C HIS A 401 8.73 -1.26 17.66
N PHE A 402 8.59 -2.25 16.81
CA PHE A 402 7.98 -3.54 17.17
C PHE A 402 8.95 -4.43 17.95
N LYS A 403 8.39 -5.40 18.70
CA LYS A 403 9.16 -6.42 19.43
C LYS A 403 9.63 -7.54 18.53
#